data_df024477d0b20a4cd64e6e8c53171336
#
_entry.id   df024477d0b20a4cd64e6e8c53171336
#
_cell.length_a   1.000
_cell.length_b   1.000
_cell.length_c   1.000
_cell.angle_alpha   90.00
_cell.angle_beta   90.00
_cell.angle_gamma   90.00
#
_symmetry.space_group_name_H-M   'P 1'
#
loop_
_entity.id
_entity.type
_entity.pdbx_description
1 polymer ?
#
loop_
_entity_poly.entity_id
_entity_poly.type
_entity_poly.pdbx_seq_one_letter_code
_entity_poly.pdbx_strand_id
1 'polypeptide(L)'
;MRRWFSYITLLVNCVLAVNLVATSQESAESLDRKRRLAYYADESRIDELVMKFSTKYRPQDVVVQNVTLMSVSQGRAVPGQAVLVQNGRITRIGSSTSLKSVPGARIIDAHGLYLVPGLCDMHVHQLVSSSQHLLNLMEGVTSVRDMDGFPWTLRARDTVRQGKLLAPNMYITGQILNGEPMGFYARVVTTPEQGRTAVRENKAAGYDFIKVHNIMKPDVYEAVLDEAHKRNIDVVGHIPHGIKVADAIRLGQRTIEHFKGYILDDGLVISQEDYVSATKGADVWLCPTFSTYRDYLRGPEVITALGLLEMRYTSWRDRIDWRERAQEAMTPQTLALQRILPMSEQIFKQLLPVGARFIAGTDSGGGFALMPPGFILHEELRLTQKNGLSPLETLRTATVNAAEAMGRSAEFGSIEPGKRADMILLSADPLLNSSNLSRIETVIVRGIVLSRKDLDNIATGVRAIYDPQPTPSSPTAATRSDIRMMIQRMERLNRQGFVFRAHTLQRIEQLLQEDGEAEEAARVAKLH
;
A
#
# COMPACT_ATOMS: atom_id res chain seq x y z
N MET A 1 -30.64 1.80 71.04
CA MET A 1 -30.52 0.62 70.13
C MET A 1 -31.15 0.79 68.76
N ARG A 2 -32.24 1.55 68.54
CA ARG A 2 -32.87 1.70 67.18
C ARG A 2 -32.08 2.56 66.16
N ARG A 3 -31.14 3.41 66.54
CA ARG A 3 -30.35 4.21 65.58
C ARG A 3 -29.13 3.49 64.99
N TRP A 4 -28.61 2.46 65.63
CA TRP A 4 -27.47 1.68 65.13
C TRP A 4 -27.86 0.67 64.04
N PHE A 5 -29.07 0.13 64.08
CA PHE A 5 -29.58 -0.79 63.05
C PHE A 5 -29.80 -0.08 61.71
N SER A 6 -30.20 1.19 61.68
CA SER A 6 -30.39 1.93 60.46
C SER A 6 -29.07 2.26 59.74
N TYR A 7 -27.97 2.45 60.45
CA TYR A 7 -26.66 2.72 59.86
C TYR A 7 -26.04 1.45 59.26
N ILE A 8 -26.20 0.29 59.87
CA ILE A 8 -25.68 -0.97 59.37
C ILE A 8 -26.45 -1.39 58.11
N THR A 9 -27.77 -1.23 58.07
CA THR A 9 -28.59 -1.53 56.89
C THR A 9 -28.28 -0.58 55.73
N LEU A 10 -27.99 0.68 55.99
CA LEU A 10 -27.57 1.63 54.94
C LEU A 10 -26.18 1.31 54.39
N LEU A 11 -25.21 0.94 55.26
CA LEU A 11 -23.87 0.52 54.86
C LEU A 11 -23.89 -0.80 54.05
N VAL A 12 -24.65 -1.78 54.47
CA VAL A 12 -24.79 -3.06 53.74
C VAL A 12 -25.47 -2.86 52.39
N ASN A 13 -26.50 -2.01 52.29
CA ASN A 13 -27.12 -1.66 51.01
C ASN A 13 -26.23 -0.84 50.11
N CYS A 14 -25.39 0.08 50.64
CA CYS A 14 -24.38 0.77 49.85
C CYS A 14 -23.27 -0.16 49.35
N VAL A 15 -22.79 -1.08 50.19
CA VAL A 15 -21.77 -2.07 49.78
C VAL A 15 -22.36 -3.08 48.76
N LEU A 16 -23.62 -3.48 48.93
CA LEU A 16 -24.33 -4.32 47.96
C LEU A 16 -24.62 -3.56 46.66
N ALA A 17 -24.99 -2.28 46.73
CA ALA A 17 -25.18 -1.44 45.54
C ALA A 17 -23.87 -1.18 44.79
N VAL A 18 -22.76 -0.91 45.52
CA VAL A 18 -21.43 -0.74 44.93
C VAL A 18 -20.94 -2.06 44.32
N ASN A 19 -21.16 -3.22 44.96
CA ASN A 19 -20.82 -4.51 44.36
C ASN A 19 -21.73 -4.89 43.23
N LEU A 20 -23.01 -4.53 43.22
CA LEU A 20 -23.93 -4.78 42.08
C LEU A 20 -23.66 -3.85 40.91
N VAL A 21 -23.18 -2.62 41.14
CA VAL A 21 -22.72 -1.71 40.08
C VAL A 21 -21.36 -2.15 39.55
N ALA A 22 -20.48 -2.70 40.40
CA ALA A 22 -19.19 -3.26 39.97
C ALA A 22 -19.30 -4.56 39.14
N THR A 23 -20.41 -5.31 39.25
CA THR A 23 -20.64 -6.54 38.51
C THR A 23 -21.38 -6.35 37.18
N SER A 24 -21.81 -5.15 36.83
CA SER A 24 -22.56 -4.87 35.60
C SER A 24 -21.93 -3.88 34.63
N GLN A 25 -20.87 -3.18 35.01
CA GLN A 25 -20.09 -2.36 34.08
C GLN A 25 -18.84 -3.14 33.65
N GLU A 26 -18.87 -3.60 32.40
CA GLU A 26 -17.68 -4.06 31.69
C GLU A 26 -16.58 -2.98 31.82
N SER A 27 -15.35 -3.37 32.20
CA SER A 27 -14.28 -2.40 32.35
C SER A 27 -14.00 -1.71 31.00
N ALA A 28 -13.60 -0.45 31.02
CA ALA A 28 -13.24 0.28 29.80
C ALA A 28 -12.16 -0.46 28.98
N GLU A 29 -11.27 -1.17 29.67
CA GLU A 29 -10.24 -2.01 29.04
C GLU A 29 -10.82 -3.24 28.35
N SER A 30 -11.79 -3.93 28.97
CA SER A 30 -12.46 -5.07 28.31
C SER A 30 -13.24 -4.60 27.09
N LEU A 31 -13.91 -3.47 27.18
CA LEU A 31 -14.63 -2.89 26.05
C LEU A 31 -13.66 -2.50 24.90
N ASP A 32 -12.50 -1.93 25.20
CA ASP A 32 -11.47 -1.62 24.19
C ASP A 32 -10.95 -2.89 23.54
N ARG A 33 -10.63 -3.95 24.31
CA ARG A 33 -10.22 -5.24 23.75
C ARG A 33 -11.27 -5.82 22.80
N LYS A 34 -12.53 -5.80 23.19
CA LYS A 34 -13.63 -6.32 22.34
C LYS A 34 -13.85 -5.49 21.08
N ARG A 35 -13.62 -4.16 21.13
CA ARG A 35 -13.61 -3.31 19.94
C ARG A 35 -12.48 -3.69 18.99
N ARG A 36 -11.29 -3.96 19.52
CA ARG A 36 -10.15 -4.42 18.70
C ARG A 36 -10.42 -5.78 18.08
N LEU A 37 -11.05 -6.71 18.82
CA LEU A 37 -11.46 -8.00 18.27
C LEU A 37 -12.53 -7.86 17.18
N ALA A 38 -13.45 -6.89 17.29
CA ALA A 38 -14.42 -6.58 16.23
C ALA A 38 -13.73 -6.11 14.94
N TYR A 39 -12.68 -5.31 15.04
CA TYR A 39 -11.85 -4.94 13.88
C TYR A 39 -11.27 -6.19 13.19
N TYR A 40 -10.67 -7.11 13.94
CA TYR A 40 -10.11 -8.33 13.35
C TYR A 40 -11.19 -9.28 12.81
N ALA A 41 -12.40 -9.25 13.36
CA ALA A 41 -13.54 -9.96 12.79
C ALA A 41 -13.89 -9.42 11.39
N ASP A 42 -13.88 -8.10 11.18
CA ASP A 42 -14.08 -7.50 9.87
C ASP A 42 -12.90 -7.79 8.91
N GLU A 43 -11.65 -7.71 9.39
CA GLU A 43 -10.48 -8.09 8.59
C GLU A 43 -10.56 -9.54 8.13
N SER A 44 -11.02 -10.46 8.97
CA SER A 44 -11.23 -11.87 8.57
C SER A 44 -12.32 -12.04 7.48
N ARG A 45 -13.32 -11.14 7.44
CA ARG A 45 -14.32 -11.09 6.36
C ARG A 45 -13.72 -10.57 5.05
N ILE A 46 -12.83 -9.59 5.15
CA ILE A 46 -12.03 -9.11 4.01
C ILE A 46 -11.15 -10.23 3.47
N ASP A 47 -10.44 -10.97 4.31
CA ASP A 47 -9.61 -12.10 3.89
C ASP A 47 -10.46 -13.15 3.15
N GLU A 48 -11.65 -13.45 3.65
CA GLU A 48 -12.61 -14.36 2.98
C GLU A 48 -13.07 -13.80 1.62
N LEU A 49 -13.32 -12.50 1.54
CA LEU A 49 -13.68 -11.83 0.29
C LEU A 49 -12.55 -11.91 -0.75
N VAL A 50 -11.32 -11.66 -0.33
CA VAL A 50 -10.12 -11.79 -1.18
C VAL A 50 -10.00 -13.21 -1.72
N MET A 51 -10.14 -14.23 -0.87
CA MET A 51 -10.08 -15.64 -1.29
C MET A 51 -11.24 -16.03 -2.22
N LYS A 52 -12.45 -15.53 -1.98
CA LYS A 52 -13.60 -15.71 -2.87
C LYS A 52 -13.30 -15.18 -4.27
N PHE A 53 -12.77 -13.97 -4.38
CA PHE A 53 -12.40 -13.39 -5.69
C PHE A 53 -11.20 -14.11 -6.29
N SER A 54 -10.21 -14.48 -5.49
CA SER A 54 -9.05 -15.25 -5.94
C SER A 54 -9.45 -16.62 -6.53
N THR A 55 -10.52 -17.23 -6.02
CA THR A 55 -11.04 -18.48 -6.56
C THR A 55 -11.87 -18.26 -7.82
N LYS A 56 -12.61 -17.17 -7.89
CA LYS A 56 -13.52 -16.85 -9.01
C LYS A 56 -12.76 -16.45 -10.28
N TYR A 57 -11.73 -15.59 -10.15
CA TYR A 57 -11.02 -15.02 -11.30
C TYR A 57 -9.72 -15.78 -11.58
N ARG A 58 -9.59 -16.27 -12.79
CA ARG A 58 -8.44 -17.05 -13.26
C ARG A 58 -7.84 -16.43 -14.51
N PRO A 59 -6.53 -16.61 -14.74
CA PRO A 59 -5.92 -16.24 -16.01
C PRO A 59 -6.60 -16.94 -17.16
N GLN A 60 -6.76 -16.23 -18.27
CA GLN A 60 -7.35 -16.73 -19.50
C GLN A 60 -6.66 -16.10 -20.72
N ASP A 61 -6.73 -16.75 -21.85
CA ASP A 61 -6.30 -16.15 -23.10
C ASP A 61 -7.33 -15.09 -23.52
N VAL A 62 -6.85 -13.93 -23.96
CA VAL A 62 -7.67 -12.75 -24.24
C VAL A 62 -7.20 -12.06 -25.51
N VAL A 63 -8.13 -11.62 -26.35
CA VAL A 63 -7.87 -10.64 -27.40
C VAL A 63 -8.62 -9.36 -27.07
N VAL A 64 -7.90 -8.28 -26.83
CA VAL A 64 -8.47 -6.92 -26.76
C VAL A 64 -8.44 -6.35 -28.17
N GLN A 65 -9.62 -6.01 -28.73
CA GLN A 65 -9.76 -5.54 -30.12
C GLN A 65 -10.29 -4.11 -30.18
N ASN A 66 -10.07 -3.47 -31.35
CA ASN A 66 -10.63 -2.14 -31.69
C ASN A 66 -10.21 -1.03 -30.72
N VAL A 67 -9.07 -1.21 -30.04
CA VAL A 67 -8.62 -0.30 -28.99
C VAL A 67 -7.66 0.77 -29.51
N THR A 68 -7.65 1.95 -28.91
CA THR A 68 -6.55 2.91 -29.04
C THR A 68 -5.44 2.51 -28.08
N LEU A 69 -4.34 1.95 -28.61
CA LEU A 69 -3.19 1.56 -27.81
C LEU A 69 -2.30 2.77 -27.49
N MET A 70 -2.05 2.99 -26.20
CA MET A 70 -1.14 4.03 -25.72
C MET A 70 0.28 3.49 -25.66
N SER A 71 1.10 3.85 -26.66
CA SER A 71 2.53 3.57 -26.63
C SER A 71 3.24 4.58 -25.72
N VAL A 72 3.32 4.26 -24.42
CA VAL A 72 3.86 5.15 -23.40
C VAL A 72 5.34 5.45 -23.63
N SER A 73 6.12 4.47 -24.08
CA SER A 73 7.53 4.63 -24.43
C SER A 73 7.71 5.61 -25.61
N GLN A 74 6.85 5.53 -26.62
CA GLN A 74 6.90 6.39 -27.82
C GLN A 74 6.10 7.69 -27.68
N GLY A 75 5.29 7.82 -26.64
CA GLY A 75 4.47 9.01 -26.40
C GLY A 75 3.34 9.23 -27.42
N ARG A 76 2.75 8.16 -27.96
CA ARG A 76 1.69 8.26 -28.98
C ARG A 76 0.55 7.29 -28.75
N ALA A 77 -0.63 7.70 -29.19
CA ALA A 77 -1.82 6.87 -29.28
C ALA A 77 -1.91 6.23 -30.68
N VAL A 78 -2.18 4.93 -30.75
CA VAL A 78 -2.31 4.16 -32.01
C VAL A 78 -3.70 3.52 -32.05
N PRO A 79 -4.64 4.06 -32.84
CA PRO A 79 -5.99 3.54 -32.90
C PRO A 79 -6.09 2.23 -33.68
N GLY A 80 -7.19 1.51 -33.52
CA GLY A 80 -7.54 0.31 -34.28
C GLY A 80 -6.63 -0.88 -34.05
N GLN A 81 -6.02 -0.95 -32.87
CA GLN A 81 -5.12 -2.03 -32.49
C GLN A 81 -5.86 -3.21 -31.85
N ALA A 82 -5.22 -4.37 -31.89
CA ALA A 82 -5.55 -5.52 -31.08
C ALA A 82 -4.32 -6.06 -30.35
N VAL A 83 -4.55 -6.55 -29.13
CA VAL A 83 -3.52 -7.17 -28.27
C VAL A 83 -3.97 -8.58 -27.90
N LEU A 84 -3.14 -9.58 -28.23
CA LEU A 84 -3.33 -10.96 -27.82
C LEU A 84 -2.55 -11.25 -26.56
N VAL A 85 -3.25 -11.77 -25.56
CA VAL A 85 -2.70 -12.26 -24.29
C VAL A 85 -2.85 -13.78 -24.26
N GLN A 86 -1.76 -14.48 -23.98
CA GLN A 86 -1.77 -15.93 -23.75
C GLN A 86 -0.85 -16.27 -22.57
N ASN A 87 -1.30 -17.17 -21.72
CA ASN A 87 -0.56 -17.57 -20.52
C ASN A 87 -0.13 -16.38 -19.65
N GLY A 88 -0.98 -15.36 -19.55
CA GLY A 88 -0.72 -14.16 -18.75
C GLY A 88 0.33 -13.20 -19.33
N ARG A 89 0.74 -13.40 -20.59
CA ARG A 89 1.71 -12.53 -21.29
C ARG A 89 1.12 -11.99 -22.59
N ILE A 90 1.59 -10.83 -23.00
CA ILE A 90 1.31 -10.25 -24.31
C ILE A 90 2.13 -11.04 -25.33
N THR A 91 1.46 -11.68 -26.29
CA THR A 91 2.12 -12.49 -27.31
C THR A 91 2.16 -11.80 -28.67
N ARG A 92 1.13 -11.03 -29.00
CA ARG A 92 1.06 -10.30 -30.27
C ARG A 92 0.34 -8.98 -30.14
N ILE A 93 0.78 -8.01 -30.91
CA ILE A 93 0.11 -6.72 -31.13
C ILE A 93 0.02 -6.51 -32.64
N GLY A 94 -1.11 -6.02 -33.11
CA GLY A 94 -1.32 -5.73 -34.52
C GLY A 94 -2.63 -4.99 -34.77
N SER A 95 -3.01 -4.82 -36.04
CA SER A 95 -4.31 -4.24 -36.34
C SER A 95 -5.45 -5.16 -35.90
N SER A 96 -6.60 -4.60 -35.54
CA SER A 96 -7.79 -5.38 -35.17
C SER A 96 -8.25 -6.33 -36.28
N THR A 97 -7.97 -5.98 -37.53
CA THR A 97 -8.26 -6.85 -38.69
C THR A 97 -7.36 -8.09 -38.76
N SER A 98 -6.12 -8.01 -38.22
CA SER A 98 -5.15 -9.12 -38.25
C SER A 98 -5.30 -10.11 -37.10
N LEU A 99 -6.04 -9.73 -36.03
CA LEU A 99 -6.25 -10.54 -34.83
C LEU A 99 -7.75 -10.78 -34.53
N LYS A 100 -8.57 -10.96 -35.56
CA LYS A 100 -10.03 -11.08 -35.47
C LYS A 100 -10.52 -12.28 -34.68
N SER A 101 -9.81 -13.39 -34.72
CA SER A 101 -10.21 -14.62 -34.05
C SER A 101 -8.97 -15.43 -33.66
N VAL A 102 -8.94 -15.77 -32.36
CA VAL A 102 -7.94 -16.72 -31.81
C VAL A 102 -8.73 -17.80 -31.09
N PRO A 103 -8.65 -19.07 -31.51
CA PRO A 103 -9.42 -20.16 -30.90
C PRO A 103 -9.19 -20.22 -29.38
N GLY A 104 -10.26 -20.29 -28.63
CA GLY A 104 -10.22 -20.41 -27.17
C GLY A 104 -9.96 -19.09 -26.38
N ALA A 105 -9.61 -18.00 -27.09
CA ALA A 105 -9.40 -16.72 -26.42
C ALA A 105 -10.73 -15.95 -26.22
N ARG A 106 -10.89 -15.33 -25.06
CA ARG A 106 -11.98 -14.38 -24.81
C ARG A 106 -11.74 -13.10 -25.61
N ILE A 107 -12.74 -12.67 -26.35
CA ILE A 107 -12.68 -11.40 -27.08
C ILE A 107 -13.26 -10.28 -26.23
N ILE A 108 -12.52 -9.17 -26.13
CA ILE A 108 -12.96 -7.90 -25.52
C ILE A 108 -12.98 -6.87 -26.65
N ASP A 109 -14.18 -6.46 -27.09
CA ASP A 109 -14.32 -5.32 -27.99
C ASP A 109 -14.15 -4.03 -27.18
N ALA A 110 -13.07 -3.31 -27.46
CA ALA A 110 -12.66 -2.11 -26.77
C ALA A 110 -12.83 -0.85 -27.64
N HIS A 111 -13.83 -0.85 -28.53
CA HIS A 111 -14.12 0.29 -29.41
C HIS A 111 -14.34 1.57 -28.59
N GLY A 112 -13.60 2.63 -28.95
CA GLY A 112 -13.65 3.92 -28.25
C GLY A 112 -12.88 3.95 -26.92
N LEU A 113 -12.25 2.86 -26.52
CA LEU A 113 -11.45 2.79 -25.28
C LEU A 113 -9.94 2.95 -25.55
N TYR A 114 -9.22 3.32 -24.51
CA TYR A 114 -7.76 3.50 -24.50
C TYR A 114 -7.11 2.41 -23.66
N LEU A 115 -6.13 1.72 -24.23
CA LEU A 115 -5.38 0.68 -23.52
C LEU A 115 -4.04 1.22 -23.07
N VAL A 116 -3.82 1.26 -21.75
CA VAL A 116 -2.58 1.67 -21.11
C VAL A 116 -1.95 0.52 -20.33
N PRO A 117 -0.63 0.55 -20.04
CA PRO A 117 -0.02 -0.38 -19.10
C PRO A 117 -0.69 -0.25 -17.72
N GLY A 118 -0.75 -1.33 -16.98
CA GLY A 118 -1.16 -1.30 -15.58
C GLY A 118 -0.25 -0.41 -14.74
N LEU A 119 -0.84 0.33 -13.79
CA LEU A 119 -0.13 1.26 -12.93
C LEU A 119 0.72 0.50 -11.89
N CYS A 120 1.79 1.13 -11.47
CA CYS A 120 2.67 0.68 -10.40
C CYS A 120 2.77 1.75 -9.31
N ASP A 121 2.49 1.37 -8.06
CA ASP A 121 2.77 2.18 -6.89
C ASP A 121 4.13 1.80 -6.31
N MET A 122 5.08 2.72 -6.37
CA MET A 122 6.48 2.46 -6.02
C MET A 122 6.80 2.62 -4.53
N HIS A 123 5.81 2.94 -3.71
CA HIS A 123 5.99 3.05 -2.27
C HIS A 123 4.69 2.72 -1.54
N VAL A 124 4.57 1.48 -1.09
CA VAL A 124 3.44 1.05 -0.26
C VAL A 124 3.93 0.27 0.96
N HIS A 125 3.07 0.16 1.97
CA HIS A 125 3.24 -0.69 3.13
C HIS A 125 2.04 -1.63 3.22
N GLN A 126 2.23 -2.90 2.88
CA GLN A 126 1.14 -3.89 2.83
C GLN A 126 0.88 -4.54 4.20
N LEU A 127 0.84 -3.71 5.25
CA LEU A 127 0.83 -4.16 6.64
C LEU A 127 -0.57 -4.24 7.27
N VAL A 128 -1.55 -3.47 6.75
CA VAL A 128 -2.78 -3.20 7.49
C VAL A 128 -3.89 -4.18 7.13
N SER A 129 -4.24 -4.34 5.86
CA SER A 129 -5.38 -5.14 5.45
C SER A 129 -5.19 -5.82 4.10
N SER A 130 -5.79 -6.99 3.92
CA SER A 130 -5.85 -7.67 2.62
C SER A 130 -6.76 -6.95 1.61
N SER A 131 -7.61 -6.02 2.06
CA SER A 131 -8.40 -5.15 1.18
C SER A 131 -7.52 -4.35 0.23
N GLN A 132 -6.29 -4.01 0.65
CA GLN A 132 -5.31 -3.31 -0.18
C GLN A 132 -5.08 -4.01 -1.54
N HIS A 133 -5.09 -5.34 -1.57
CA HIS A 133 -4.95 -6.09 -2.81
C HIS A 133 -6.07 -5.81 -3.80
N LEU A 134 -7.31 -5.82 -3.32
CA LEU A 134 -8.51 -5.59 -4.13
C LEU A 134 -8.65 -4.13 -4.55
N LEU A 135 -8.39 -3.20 -3.63
CA LEU A 135 -8.48 -1.76 -3.88
C LEU A 135 -7.45 -1.29 -4.90
N ASN A 136 -6.20 -1.75 -4.79
CA ASN A 136 -5.18 -1.49 -5.79
C ASN A 136 -5.62 -1.95 -7.18
N LEU A 137 -6.09 -3.20 -7.31
CA LEU A 137 -6.56 -3.71 -8.60
C LEU A 137 -7.78 -2.94 -9.11
N MET A 138 -8.70 -2.56 -8.22
CA MET A 138 -9.90 -1.79 -8.57
C MET A 138 -9.53 -0.45 -9.22
N GLU A 139 -8.46 0.17 -8.75
CA GLU A 139 -7.92 1.44 -9.22
C GLU A 139 -6.80 1.27 -10.26
N GLY A 140 -6.68 0.09 -10.89
CA GLY A 140 -5.74 -0.17 -11.98
C GLY A 140 -4.27 -0.33 -11.56
N VAL A 141 -3.98 -0.40 -10.26
CA VAL A 141 -2.64 -0.66 -9.76
C VAL A 141 -2.38 -2.16 -9.83
N THR A 142 -1.59 -2.56 -10.82
CA THR A 142 -1.29 -3.97 -11.11
C THR A 142 0.05 -4.43 -10.57
N SER A 143 0.87 -3.50 -10.10
CA SER A 143 2.16 -3.77 -9.46
C SER A 143 2.38 -2.83 -8.29
N VAL A 144 3.04 -3.30 -7.23
CA VAL A 144 3.41 -2.50 -6.05
C VAL A 144 4.83 -2.81 -5.61
N ARG A 145 5.54 -1.80 -5.09
CA ARG A 145 6.79 -1.99 -4.35
C ARG A 145 6.52 -1.79 -2.87
N ASP A 146 6.53 -2.90 -2.13
CA ASP A 146 6.34 -2.92 -0.67
C ASP A 146 7.66 -2.56 0.02
N MET A 147 7.64 -1.48 0.80
CA MET A 147 8.81 -0.86 1.40
C MET A 147 9.08 -1.34 2.83
N ASP A 148 8.34 -2.35 3.29
CA ASP A 148 8.54 -2.97 4.61
C ASP A 148 8.14 -4.46 4.59
N GLY A 149 9.06 -5.29 4.09
CA GLY A 149 8.82 -6.72 3.88
C GLY A 149 9.13 -7.59 5.09
N PHE A 150 8.31 -8.62 5.23
CA PHE A 150 8.41 -9.67 6.24
C PHE A 150 8.33 -11.05 5.60
N PRO A 151 8.69 -12.14 6.30
CA PRO A 151 8.57 -13.49 5.74
C PRO A 151 7.17 -13.83 5.21
N TRP A 152 6.11 -13.31 5.82
CA TRP A 152 4.74 -13.53 5.34
C TRP A 152 4.43 -12.75 4.05
N THR A 153 5.05 -11.56 3.80
CA THR A 153 4.89 -10.85 2.52
C THR A 153 5.56 -11.60 1.37
N LEU A 154 6.68 -12.28 1.62
CA LEU A 154 7.30 -13.18 0.63
C LEU A 154 6.36 -14.34 0.28
N ARG A 155 5.74 -14.98 1.29
CA ARG A 155 4.77 -16.05 1.05
C ARG A 155 3.54 -15.55 0.27
N ALA A 156 3.04 -14.35 0.61
CA ALA A 156 1.93 -13.72 -0.13
C ALA A 156 2.32 -13.48 -1.61
N ARG A 157 3.50 -12.92 -1.88
CA ARG A 157 4.05 -12.75 -3.23
C ARG A 157 4.10 -14.06 -4.00
N ASP A 158 4.57 -15.12 -3.37
CA ASP A 158 4.67 -16.43 -4.02
C ASP A 158 3.28 -17.01 -4.32
N THR A 159 2.31 -16.78 -3.44
CA THR A 159 0.90 -17.16 -3.66
C THR A 159 0.29 -16.38 -4.84
N VAL A 160 0.63 -15.10 -4.98
CA VAL A 160 0.27 -14.26 -6.15
C VAL A 160 0.90 -14.80 -7.44
N ARG A 161 2.20 -15.12 -7.41
CA ARG A 161 2.93 -15.68 -8.56
C ARG A 161 2.38 -17.02 -9.02
N GLN A 162 1.87 -17.83 -8.08
CA GLN A 162 1.19 -19.10 -8.36
C GLN A 162 -0.25 -18.93 -8.88
N GLY A 163 -0.75 -17.70 -9.00
CA GLY A 163 -2.14 -17.41 -9.44
C GLY A 163 -3.20 -17.82 -8.41
N LYS A 164 -2.82 -18.05 -7.16
CA LYS A 164 -3.72 -18.46 -6.06
C LYS A 164 -4.30 -17.29 -5.28
N LEU A 165 -3.68 -16.10 -5.37
CA LEU A 165 -4.12 -14.88 -4.72
C LEU A 165 -4.35 -13.78 -5.76
N LEU A 166 -5.54 -13.18 -5.76
CA LEU A 166 -5.87 -12.02 -6.58
C LEU A 166 -5.34 -10.75 -5.90
N ALA A 167 -4.23 -10.27 -6.40
CA ALA A 167 -3.53 -9.09 -5.90
C ALA A 167 -2.66 -8.48 -7.02
N PRO A 168 -2.13 -7.27 -6.86
CA PRO A 168 -1.05 -6.76 -7.70
C PRO A 168 0.18 -7.66 -7.66
N ASN A 169 1.06 -7.52 -8.64
CA ASN A 169 2.41 -8.09 -8.56
C ASN A 169 3.18 -7.37 -7.46
N MET A 170 3.87 -8.11 -6.63
CA MET A 170 4.56 -7.59 -5.46
C MET A 170 6.08 -7.65 -5.66
N TYR A 171 6.74 -6.51 -5.47
CA TYR A 171 8.18 -6.37 -5.33
C TYR A 171 8.44 -5.88 -3.91
N ILE A 172 9.32 -6.56 -3.17
CA ILE A 172 9.34 -6.44 -1.71
C ILE A 172 10.75 -6.15 -1.23
N THR A 173 10.92 -5.11 -0.40
CA THR A 173 12.14 -4.91 0.37
C THR A 173 12.21 -5.92 1.53
N GLY A 174 13.40 -6.09 2.15
CA GLY A 174 13.46 -6.66 3.49
C GLY A 174 12.88 -5.70 4.55
N GLN A 175 12.96 -6.10 5.83
CA GLN A 175 12.68 -5.16 6.93
C GLN A 175 13.53 -3.89 6.78
N ILE A 176 12.96 -2.77 7.20
CA ILE A 176 13.64 -1.47 7.18
C ILE A 176 14.93 -1.56 8.00
N LEU A 177 16.08 -1.24 7.40
CA LEU A 177 17.34 -1.12 8.13
C LEU A 177 17.45 0.27 8.75
N ASN A 178 17.61 0.32 10.06
CA ASN A 178 17.72 1.56 10.83
C ASN A 178 18.72 1.40 11.97
N GLY A 179 19.31 2.47 12.46
CA GLY A 179 20.25 2.44 13.59
C GLY A 179 19.58 2.35 14.97
N GLU A 180 18.28 2.57 15.02
CA GLU A 180 17.47 2.55 16.25
C GLU A 180 16.19 1.74 16.03
N PRO A 181 15.58 1.22 17.11
CA PRO A 181 14.31 0.50 17.02
C PRO A 181 13.17 1.37 16.47
N MET A 182 12.33 0.77 15.63
CA MET A 182 11.06 1.35 15.15
C MET A 182 9.94 0.32 15.37
N GLY A 183 9.74 -0.09 16.61
CA GLY A 183 8.85 -1.20 16.92
C GLY A 183 9.28 -2.48 16.20
N PHE A 184 8.34 -3.19 15.59
CA PHE A 184 8.63 -4.41 14.81
C PHE A 184 9.01 -4.13 13.35
N TYR A 185 8.94 -2.86 12.91
CA TYR A 185 9.18 -2.48 11.50
C TYR A 185 10.65 -2.52 11.12
N ALA A 186 11.56 -2.18 12.04
CA ALA A 186 12.96 -2.04 11.72
C ALA A 186 13.82 -3.19 12.26
N ARG A 187 14.76 -3.59 11.42
CA ARG A 187 15.96 -4.33 11.84
C ARG A 187 17.04 -3.34 12.23
N VAL A 188 17.45 -3.37 13.50
CA VAL A 188 18.49 -2.48 14.02
C VAL A 188 19.86 -2.93 13.54
N VAL A 189 20.60 -2.00 12.91
CA VAL A 189 21.97 -2.19 12.44
C VAL A 189 22.82 -1.01 12.89
N THR A 190 23.79 -1.27 13.77
CA THR A 190 24.62 -0.25 14.43
C THR A 190 26.11 -0.35 14.09
N THR A 191 26.50 -1.43 13.39
CA THR A 191 27.88 -1.67 12.93
C THR A 191 27.90 -2.04 11.44
N PRO A 192 29.02 -1.74 10.73
CA PRO A 192 29.21 -2.13 9.34
C PRO A 192 28.95 -3.61 9.06
N GLU A 193 29.40 -4.51 9.94
CA GLU A 193 29.20 -5.94 9.75
C GLU A 193 27.74 -6.37 9.92
N GLN A 194 26.98 -5.75 10.84
CA GLN A 194 25.54 -5.98 10.94
C GLN A 194 24.82 -5.53 9.68
N GLY A 195 25.23 -4.38 9.10
CA GLY A 195 24.71 -3.88 7.82
C GLY A 195 24.95 -4.89 6.68
N ARG A 196 26.19 -5.35 6.51
CA ARG A 196 26.56 -6.37 5.49
C ARG A 196 25.79 -7.67 5.68
N THR A 197 25.67 -8.12 6.92
CA THR A 197 24.92 -9.34 7.25
C THR A 197 23.45 -9.20 6.90
N ALA A 198 22.82 -8.06 7.22
CA ALA A 198 21.42 -7.80 6.85
C ALA A 198 21.21 -7.84 5.33
N VAL A 199 22.13 -7.29 4.55
CA VAL A 199 22.06 -7.35 3.08
C VAL A 199 22.15 -8.79 2.59
N ARG A 200 23.12 -9.58 3.09
CA ARG A 200 23.30 -11.00 2.70
C ARG A 200 22.05 -11.83 2.99
N GLU A 201 21.49 -11.67 4.19
CA GLU A 201 20.30 -12.41 4.62
C GLU A 201 19.06 -12.01 3.82
N ASN A 202 18.84 -10.71 3.57
CA ASN A 202 17.73 -10.26 2.74
C ASN A 202 17.82 -10.80 1.31
N LYS A 203 19.02 -10.78 0.70
CA LYS A 203 19.25 -11.36 -0.63
C LYS A 203 19.00 -12.86 -0.64
N ALA A 204 19.49 -13.59 0.36
CA ALA A 204 19.30 -15.03 0.48
C ALA A 204 17.83 -15.42 0.71
N ALA A 205 17.08 -14.60 1.46
CA ALA A 205 15.63 -14.79 1.66
C ALA A 205 14.79 -14.50 0.41
N GLY A 206 15.37 -13.85 -0.62
CA GLY A 206 14.71 -13.57 -1.88
C GLY A 206 13.93 -12.24 -1.90
N TYR A 207 14.26 -11.31 -1.02
CA TYR A 207 13.77 -9.92 -1.14
C TYR A 207 14.36 -9.26 -2.38
N ASP A 208 13.58 -8.34 -2.97
CA ASP A 208 13.93 -7.68 -4.22
C ASP A 208 14.84 -6.45 -4.00
N PHE A 209 14.76 -5.79 -2.82
CA PHE A 209 15.49 -4.57 -2.47
C PHE A 209 15.90 -4.54 -1.00
N ILE A 210 16.82 -3.63 -0.68
CA ILE A 210 17.18 -3.25 0.69
C ILE A 210 16.56 -1.88 0.99
N LYS A 211 15.77 -1.74 2.07
CA LYS A 211 15.24 -0.45 2.53
C LYS A 211 16.11 0.11 3.64
N VAL A 212 16.61 1.34 3.49
CA VAL A 212 17.29 2.12 4.52
C VAL A 212 16.42 3.26 5.00
N HIS A 213 16.62 3.68 6.27
CA HIS A 213 15.81 4.71 6.91
C HIS A 213 16.66 5.82 7.55
N ASN A 214 16.03 6.74 8.29
CA ASN A 214 16.59 8.01 8.73
C ASN A 214 17.83 7.91 9.62
N ILE A 215 17.90 6.91 10.49
CA ILE A 215 18.95 6.81 11.51
C ILE A 215 19.90 5.69 11.14
N MET A 216 21.08 6.05 10.67
CA MET A 216 22.15 5.11 10.37
C MET A 216 23.49 5.85 10.35
N LYS A 217 24.52 5.27 10.98
CA LYS A 217 25.88 5.85 10.94
C LYS A 217 26.44 5.81 9.52
N PRO A 218 27.26 6.79 9.11
CA PRO A 218 27.82 6.84 7.76
C PRO A 218 28.58 5.57 7.36
N ASP A 219 29.41 5.01 8.23
CA ASP A 219 30.18 3.79 8.00
C ASP A 219 29.30 2.55 7.83
N VAL A 220 28.17 2.47 8.54
CA VAL A 220 27.18 1.41 8.40
C VAL A 220 26.44 1.55 7.08
N TYR A 221 26.03 2.79 6.71
CA TYR A 221 25.37 3.07 5.45
C TYR A 221 26.25 2.73 4.24
N GLU A 222 27.52 3.14 4.25
CA GLU A 222 28.50 2.78 3.21
C GLU A 222 28.67 1.27 3.10
N ALA A 223 28.73 0.57 4.24
CA ALA A 223 28.84 -0.89 4.27
C ALA A 223 27.61 -1.60 3.69
N VAL A 224 26.41 -1.07 3.93
CA VAL A 224 25.15 -1.57 3.33
C VAL A 224 25.18 -1.42 1.81
N LEU A 225 25.54 -0.25 1.30
CA LEU A 225 25.59 0.02 -0.14
C LEU A 225 26.67 -0.80 -0.84
N ASP A 226 27.88 -0.90 -0.27
CA ASP A 226 28.96 -1.70 -0.80
C ASP A 226 28.59 -3.20 -0.88
N GLU A 227 28.00 -3.78 0.18
CA GLU A 227 27.58 -5.18 0.18
C GLU A 227 26.38 -5.41 -0.77
N ALA A 228 25.44 -4.45 -0.85
CA ALA A 228 24.30 -4.51 -1.76
C ALA A 228 24.77 -4.52 -3.23
N HIS A 229 25.73 -3.67 -3.58
CA HIS A 229 26.36 -3.67 -4.89
C HIS A 229 27.03 -5.03 -5.21
N LYS A 230 27.81 -5.59 -4.29
CA LYS A 230 28.46 -6.92 -4.43
C LYS A 230 27.45 -8.04 -4.62
N ARG A 231 26.25 -7.91 -4.07
CA ARG A 231 25.17 -8.92 -4.15
C ARG A 231 24.18 -8.65 -5.29
N ASN A 232 24.37 -7.61 -6.06
CA ASN A 232 23.44 -7.20 -7.11
C ASN A 232 22.00 -7.11 -6.57
N ILE A 233 21.82 -6.27 -5.54
CA ILE A 233 20.52 -5.90 -4.96
C ILE A 233 20.53 -4.39 -4.69
N ASP A 234 19.49 -3.70 -5.16
CA ASP A 234 19.43 -2.24 -5.04
C ASP A 234 19.05 -1.81 -3.63
N VAL A 235 19.62 -0.66 -3.21
CA VAL A 235 19.26 0.03 -1.97
C VAL A 235 18.30 1.16 -2.31
N VAL A 236 17.18 1.21 -1.59
CA VAL A 236 16.10 2.17 -1.75
C VAL A 236 15.75 2.80 -0.39
N GLY A 237 15.04 3.91 -0.38
CA GLY A 237 14.54 4.48 0.87
C GLY A 237 15.03 5.88 1.17
N HIS A 238 15.22 6.17 2.45
CA HIS A 238 15.65 7.48 2.91
C HIS A 238 17.17 7.65 2.77
N ILE A 239 17.63 8.89 2.68
CA ILE A 239 19.02 9.20 2.97
C ILE A 239 19.12 9.40 4.49
N PRO A 240 19.99 8.65 5.19
CA PRO A 240 20.15 8.79 6.64
C PRO A 240 20.65 10.19 7.03
N HIS A 241 20.33 10.60 8.26
CA HIS A 241 20.73 11.90 8.80
C HIS A 241 22.25 12.10 8.71
N GLY A 242 22.66 13.28 8.30
CA GLY A 242 24.08 13.64 8.16
C GLY A 242 24.77 13.14 6.89
N ILE A 243 24.09 12.35 6.06
CA ILE A 243 24.59 11.94 4.74
C ILE A 243 24.15 12.98 3.70
N LYS A 244 25.08 13.43 2.88
CA LYS A 244 24.78 14.36 1.77
C LYS A 244 24.12 13.60 0.61
N VAL A 245 23.18 14.26 -0.08
CA VAL A 245 22.53 13.73 -1.28
C VAL A 245 23.55 13.26 -2.32
N ALA A 246 24.58 14.07 -2.58
CA ALA A 246 25.64 13.74 -3.52
C ALA A 246 26.39 12.44 -3.15
N ASP A 247 26.63 12.21 -1.85
CA ASP A 247 27.29 11.00 -1.38
C ASP A 247 26.38 9.77 -1.51
N ALA A 248 25.11 9.89 -1.16
CA ALA A 248 24.15 8.80 -1.31
C ALA A 248 24.02 8.36 -2.78
N ILE A 249 23.95 9.32 -3.70
CA ILE A 249 23.91 9.06 -5.14
C ILE A 249 25.23 8.43 -5.63
N ARG A 250 26.38 8.99 -5.24
CA ARG A 250 27.71 8.45 -5.59
C ARG A 250 27.92 7.04 -5.09
N LEU A 251 27.40 6.71 -3.91
CA LEU A 251 27.44 5.37 -3.31
C LEU A 251 26.46 4.40 -3.96
N GLY A 252 25.55 4.87 -4.84
CA GLY A 252 24.68 4.04 -5.64
C GLY A 252 23.32 3.74 -5.00
N GLN A 253 22.77 4.61 -4.13
CA GLN A 253 21.39 4.48 -3.71
C GLN A 253 20.47 4.66 -4.91
N ARG A 254 19.62 3.65 -5.17
CA ARG A 254 18.82 3.55 -6.40
C ARG A 254 17.62 4.49 -6.41
N THR A 255 16.89 4.59 -5.29
CA THR A 255 15.75 5.51 -5.16
C THR A 255 15.81 6.29 -3.85
N ILE A 256 15.37 7.56 -3.91
CA ILE A 256 15.28 8.44 -2.74
C ILE A 256 13.79 8.78 -2.56
N GLU A 257 13.29 8.45 -1.38
CA GLU A 257 11.89 8.61 -1.00
C GLU A 257 11.70 9.94 -0.26
N HIS A 258 10.52 10.60 -0.46
CA HIS A 258 10.09 11.77 0.32
C HIS A 258 11.01 12.99 0.26
N PHE A 259 11.88 13.09 -0.74
CA PHE A 259 12.96 14.08 -0.78
C PHE A 259 13.84 14.08 0.48
N LYS A 260 13.97 12.93 1.18
CA LYS A 260 14.88 12.82 2.32
C LYS A 260 16.32 13.10 1.90
N GLY A 261 16.99 13.93 2.70
CA GLY A 261 18.33 14.47 2.37
C GLY A 261 18.30 15.78 1.57
N TYR A 262 17.26 16.05 0.77
CA TYR A 262 16.97 17.35 0.18
C TYR A 262 16.28 18.27 1.19
N ILE A 263 15.35 17.70 1.94
CA ILE A 263 14.71 18.31 3.11
C ILE A 263 15.28 17.58 4.33
N LEU A 264 15.92 18.35 5.21
CA LEU A 264 16.51 17.87 6.46
C LEU A 264 15.41 17.69 7.54
N ASP A 265 15.72 17.00 8.61
CA ASP A 265 14.72 16.68 9.65
C ASP A 265 14.30 17.88 10.51
N ASP A 266 15.13 18.92 10.55
CA ASP A 266 14.79 20.23 11.11
C ASP A 266 13.87 21.06 10.18
N GLY A 267 13.52 20.51 9.01
CA GLY A 267 12.68 21.14 8.01
C GLY A 267 13.41 22.18 7.16
N LEU A 268 14.75 22.24 7.22
CA LEU A 268 15.52 23.06 6.30
C LEU A 268 15.73 22.34 4.96
N VAL A 269 15.71 23.08 3.88
CA VAL A 269 16.07 22.59 2.54
C VAL A 269 17.54 22.90 2.32
N ILE A 270 18.33 21.91 1.84
CA ILE A 270 19.71 22.17 1.42
C ILE A 270 19.72 23.16 0.25
N SER A 271 20.85 23.78 -0.07
CA SER A 271 20.90 24.79 -1.11
C SER A 271 20.44 24.24 -2.47
N GLN A 272 19.78 25.09 -3.27
CA GLN A 272 19.32 24.69 -4.62
C GLN A 272 20.50 24.25 -5.49
N GLU A 273 21.64 24.91 -5.38
CA GLU A 273 22.84 24.55 -6.11
C GLU A 273 23.31 23.13 -5.77
N ASP A 274 23.32 22.76 -4.48
CA ASP A 274 23.75 21.44 -4.02
C ASP A 274 22.85 20.33 -4.56
N TYR A 275 21.50 20.45 -4.40
CA TYR A 275 20.64 19.36 -4.85
C TYR A 275 20.47 19.29 -6.36
N VAL A 276 20.50 20.42 -7.07
CA VAL A 276 20.49 20.44 -8.54
C VAL A 276 21.78 19.81 -9.08
N SER A 277 22.95 20.22 -8.55
CA SER A 277 24.23 19.65 -8.94
C SER A 277 24.31 18.15 -8.67
N ALA A 278 23.86 17.70 -7.51
CA ALA A 278 23.87 16.30 -7.14
C ALA A 278 22.93 15.42 -8.01
N THR A 279 21.81 15.97 -8.46
CA THR A 279 20.76 15.20 -9.16
C THR A 279 20.92 15.23 -10.68
N LYS A 280 21.50 16.30 -11.23
CA LYS A 280 21.65 16.48 -12.69
C LYS A 280 22.47 15.35 -13.32
N GLY A 281 21.84 14.58 -14.23
CA GLY A 281 22.48 13.47 -14.92
C GLY A 281 22.79 12.25 -14.06
N ALA A 282 22.34 12.23 -12.82
CA ALA A 282 22.57 11.11 -11.89
C ALA A 282 21.67 9.90 -12.19
N ASP A 283 22.19 8.70 -11.92
CA ASP A 283 21.40 7.44 -12.02
C ASP A 283 20.63 7.17 -10.74
N VAL A 284 19.72 8.06 -10.39
CA VAL A 284 18.85 7.99 -9.21
C VAL A 284 17.41 8.29 -9.61
N TRP A 285 16.47 7.67 -8.91
CA TRP A 285 15.04 7.94 -9.06
C TRP A 285 14.48 8.60 -7.79
N LEU A 286 13.63 9.59 -7.97
CA LEU A 286 13.00 10.31 -6.88
C LEU A 286 11.54 9.92 -6.77
N CYS A 287 11.10 9.56 -5.56
CA CYS A 287 9.72 9.22 -5.22
C CYS A 287 9.16 10.28 -4.27
N PRO A 288 8.43 11.30 -4.74
CA PRO A 288 8.03 12.45 -3.94
C PRO A 288 7.03 12.14 -2.83
N THR A 289 6.07 11.24 -3.10
CA THR A 289 4.94 10.91 -2.20
C THR A 289 4.15 12.15 -1.75
N PHE A 290 3.83 13.04 -2.67
CA PHE A 290 3.09 14.28 -2.39
C PHE A 290 1.74 14.02 -1.71
N SER A 291 1.05 12.96 -2.12
CA SER A 291 -0.26 12.61 -1.60
C SER A 291 -0.26 12.36 -0.10
N THR A 292 0.76 11.70 0.44
CA THR A 292 0.93 11.49 1.88
C THR A 292 1.11 12.80 2.62
N TYR A 293 2.01 13.67 2.16
CA TYR A 293 2.22 14.97 2.79
C TYR A 293 1.00 15.88 2.69
N ARG A 294 0.23 15.82 1.59
CA ARG A 294 -1.02 16.54 1.47
C ARG A 294 -2.04 16.06 2.53
N ASP A 295 -2.09 14.78 2.80
CA ASP A 295 -3.02 14.23 3.79
C ASP A 295 -2.66 14.69 5.22
N TYR A 296 -1.37 14.88 5.53
CA TYR A 296 -0.94 15.52 6.78
C TYR A 296 -1.37 16.99 6.89
N LEU A 297 -1.47 17.71 5.76
CA LEU A 297 -1.91 19.11 5.76
C LEU A 297 -3.36 19.31 6.15
N ARG A 298 -4.16 18.26 6.05
CA ARG A 298 -5.62 18.39 6.19
C ARG A 298 -6.10 18.54 7.63
N GLY A 299 -5.27 18.54 8.67
CA GLY A 299 -5.63 18.86 10.03
C GLY A 299 -7.15 18.80 10.35
N PRO A 300 -7.83 19.93 10.64
CA PRO A 300 -9.28 19.97 10.83
C PRO A 300 -10.09 19.56 9.59
N GLU A 301 -9.54 19.67 8.38
CA GLU A 301 -10.18 19.23 7.13
C GLU A 301 -10.22 17.69 7.00
N VAL A 302 -9.45 16.95 7.80
CA VAL A 302 -9.54 15.49 7.88
C VAL A 302 -10.96 15.05 8.20
N ILE A 303 -11.66 15.76 9.08
CA ILE A 303 -13.05 15.46 9.42
C ILE A 303 -13.94 15.58 8.18
N THR A 304 -13.71 16.60 7.35
CA THR A 304 -14.41 16.77 6.08
C THR A 304 -13.98 15.70 5.07
N ALA A 305 -12.68 15.38 5.02
CA ALA A 305 -12.15 14.33 4.15
C ALA A 305 -12.72 12.94 4.48
N LEU A 306 -13.00 12.65 5.74
CA LEU A 306 -13.67 11.40 6.17
C LEU A 306 -15.09 11.24 5.58
N GLY A 307 -15.70 12.32 5.06
CA GLY A 307 -16.96 12.29 4.32
C GLY A 307 -16.81 11.98 2.82
N LEU A 308 -15.59 11.83 2.29
CA LEU A 308 -15.37 11.48 0.89
C LEU A 308 -15.85 10.05 0.62
N LEU A 309 -16.31 9.81 -0.61
CA LEU A 309 -16.83 8.50 -1.01
C LEU A 309 -15.79 7.39 -0.90
N GLU A 310 -14.54 7.70 -1.14
CA GLU A 310 -13.40 6.80 -1.07
C GLU A 310 -13.17 6.27 0.35
N MET A 311 -13.54 7.06 1.37
CA MET A 311 -13.39 6.66 2.78
C MET A 311 -14.30 5.49 3.18
N ARG A 312 -15.30 5.18 2.37
CA ARG A 312 -16.17 4.01 2.54
C ARG A 312 -15.46 2.67 2.31
N TYR A 313 -14.25 2.71 1.72
CA TYR A 313 -13.37 1.55 1.53
C TYR A 313 -12.35 1.37 2.65
N THR A 314 -12.45 2.18 3.70
CA THR A 314 -11.53 2.17 4.84
C THR A 314 -12.23 1.63 6.07
N SER A 315 -11.51 0.85 6.90
CA SER A 315 -12.08 0.31 8.13
C SER A 315 -12.54 1.43 9.07
N TRP A 316 -13.55 1.14 9.89
CA TRP A 316 -14.01 2.09 10.90
C TRP A 316 -12.89 2.49 11.88
N ARG A 317 -11.94 1.56 12.15
CA ARG A 317 -10.80 1.81 13.03
C ARG A 317 -9.86 2.85 12.43
N ASP A 318 -9.45 2.67 11.16
CA ASP A 318 -8.60 3.64 10.49
C ASP A 318 -9.27 5.03 10.46
N ARG A 319 -10.59 5.08 10.22
CA ARG A 319 -11.34 6.34 10.25
C ARG A 319 -11.34 7.01 11.63
N ILE A 320 -11.38 6.22 12.72
CA ILE A 320 -11.26 6.74 14.09
C ILE A 320 -9.84 7.21 14.36
N ASP A 321 -8.84 6.38 14.08
CA ASP A 321 -7.43 6.70 14.27
C ASP A 321 -7.07 8.01 13.52
N TRP A 322 -7.59 8.21 12.32
CA TRP A 322 -7.38 9.45 11.57
C TRP A 322 -8.11 10.65 12.18
N ARG A 323 -9.31 10.45 12.70
CA ARG A 323 -10.04 11.52 13.40
C ARG A 323 -9.31 11.97 14.66
N GLU A 324 -8.80 11.03 15.44
CA GLU A 324 -8.02 11.31 16.64
C GLU A 324 -6.73 12.05 16.30
N ARG A 325 -5.99 11.56 15.30
CA ARG A 325 -4.79 12.26 14.80
C ARG A 325 -5.09 13.65 14.24
N ALA A 326 -6.24 13.85 13.62
CA ALA A 326 -6.66 15.18 13.16
C ALA A 326 -6.86 16.16 14.33
N GLN A 327 -7.31 15.68 15.48
CA GLN A 327 -7.42 16.49 16.70
C GLN A 327 -6.03 16.79 17.29
N GLU A 328 -5.07 15.89 17.14
CA GLU A 328 -3.67 16.10 17.54
C GLU A 328 -2.89 16.96 16.54
N ALA A 329 -3.44 17.23 15.36
CA ALA A 329 -2.77 17.89 14.22
C ALA A 329 -2.35 19.35 14.47
N MET A 330 -2.60 19.90 15.64
CA MET A 330 -2.21 21.25 16.04
C MET A 330 -0.92 21.27 16.90
N THR A 331 -0.19 20.15 16.97
CA THR A 331 1.10 20.12 17.66
C THR A 331 2.19 20.81 16.82
N PRO A 332 3.25 21.37 17.45
CA PRO A 332 4.38 21.93 16.70
C PRO A 332 5.00 20.98 15.67
N GLN A 333 5.01 19.65 15.96
CA GLN A 333 5.51 18.63 15.05
C GLN A 333 4.65 18.51 13.79
N THR A 334 3.33 18.48 13.95
CA THR A 334 2.39 18.38 12.81
C THR A 334 2.42 19.65 11.96
N LEU A 335 2.57 20.82 12.58
CA LEU A 335 2.74 22.09 11.87
C LEU A 335 4.08 22.12 11.07
N ALA A 336 5.13 21.48 11.58
CA ALA A 336 6.39 21.32 10.83
C ALA A 336 6.19 20.43 9.59
N LEU A 337 5.46 19.31 9.71
CA LEU A 337 5.12 18.42 8.58
C LEU A 337 4.30 19.13 7.50
N GLN A 338 3.47 20.11 7.87
CA GLN A 338 2.71 20.92 6.90
C GLN A 338 3.59 21.73 5.94
N ARG A 339 4.84 22.03 6.32
CA ARG A 339 5.79 22.74 5.46
C ARG A 339 6.44 21.85 4.42
N ILE A 340 6.43 20.51 4.62
CA ILE A 340 7.13 19.57 3.74
C ILE A 340 6.53 19.56 2.33
N LEU A 341 5.20 19.57 2.20
CA LEU A 341 4.59 19.55 0.86
C LEU A 341 5.00 20.74 -0.02
N PRO A 342 4.86 22.00 0.42
CA PRO A 342 5.29 23.13 -0.40
C PRO A 342 6.80 23.09 -0.75
N MET A 343 7.64 22.62 0.18
CA MET A 343 9.08 22.46 -0.08
C MET A 343 9.33 21.37 -1.12
N SER A 344 8.67 20.22 -0.98
CA SER A 344 8.76 19.12 -1.93
C SER A 344 8.28 19.53 -3.34
N GLU A 345 7.18 20.28 -3.43
CA GLU A 345 6.66 20.82 -4.69
C GLU A 345 7.66 21.80 -5.33
N GLN A 346 8.33 22.63 -4.52
CA GLN A 346 9.36 23.55 -4.99
C GLN A 346 10.59 22.81 -5.53
N ILE A 347 11.13 21.85 -4.76
CA ILE A 347 12.29 21.03 -5.17
C ILE A 347 11.96 20.28 -6.47
N PHE A 348 10.77 19.65 -6.54
CA PHE A 348 10.32 18.95 -7.73
C PHE A 348 10.36 19.84 -8.97
N LYS A 349 9.74 21.04 -8.90
CA LYS A 349 9.73 22.01 -10.02
C LYS A 349 11.13 22.46 -10.45
N GLN A 350 12.03 22.59 -9.50
CA GLN A 350 13.42 23.01 -9.78
C GLN A 350 14.27 21.88 -10.37
N LEU A 351 13.90 20.62 -10.11
CA LEU A 351 14.59 19.44 -10.66
C LEU A 351 14.07 19.01 -12.04
N LEU A 352 12.87 19.43 -12.45
CA LEU A 352 12.34 19.12 -13.79
C LEU A 352 13.26 19.60 -14.93
N PRO A 353 13.72 20.86 -14.97
CA PRO A 353 14.54 21.36 -16.06
C PRO A 353 15.91 20.69 -16.19
N VAL A 354 16.40 20.05 -15.12
CA VAL A 354 17.71 19.37 -15.12
C VAL A 354 17.61 17.89 -15.44
N GLY A 355 16.42 17.41 -15.79
CA GLY A 355 16.20 16.04 -16.23
C GLY A 355 16.19 15.01 -15.10
N ALA A 356 15.83 15.39 -13.89
CA ALA A 356 15.64 14.46 -12.78
C ALA A 356 14.58 13.41 -13.13
N ARG A 357 14.78 12.18 -12.66
CA ARG A 357 13.91 11.05 -12.95
C ARG A 357 12.96 10.78 -11.79
N PHE A 358 11.66 10.73 -12.07
CA PHE A 358 10.62 10.57 -11.06
C PHE A 358 9.86 9.27 -11.24
N ILE A 359 9.45 8.70 -10.11
CA ILE A 359 8.55 7.55 -9.99
C ILE A 359 7.38 7.91 -9.06
N ALA A 360 6.21 7.36 -9.35
CA ALA A 360 5.03 7.55 -8.51
C ALA A 360 5.00 6.54 -7.37
N GLY A 361 4.83 7.02 -6.15
CA GLY A 361 4.64 6.21 -4.95
C GLY A 361 3.85 6.99 -3.91
N THR A 362 3.12 6.29 -3.05
CA THR A 362 2.09 6.91 -2.22
C THR A 362 2.35 6.84 -0.72
N ASP A 363 3.25 5.97 -0.27
CA ASP A 363 3.45 5.65 1.15
C ASP A 363 2.16 5.14 1.84
N SER A 364 1.25 4.55 1.05
CA SER A 364 -0.02 4.04 1.57
C SER A 364 0.16 2.77 2.40
N GLY A 365 -0.74 2.56 3.37
CA GLY A 365 -0.76 1.37 4.22
C GLY A 365 0.14 1.43 5.44
N GLY A 366 0.98 2.45 5.58
CA GLY A 366 1.83 2.70 6.76
C GLY A 366 1.12 3.41 7.93
N GLY A 367 -0.16 3.67 7.80
CA GLY A 367 -0.95 4.40 8.81
C GLY A 367 -0.82 5.92 8.71
N PHE A 368 -0.14 6.43 7.68
CA PHE A 368 0.08 7.87 7.48
C PHE A 368 -0.84 8.47 6.41
N ALA A 369 -1.14 7.73 5.34
CA ALA A 369 -2.02 8.18 4.28
C ALA A 369 -3.49 7.98 4.65
N LEU A 370 -4.31 9.03 4.46
CA LEU A 370 -5.76 9.00 4.71
C LEU A 370 -6.53 8.26 3.61
N MET A 371 -6.15 8.50 2.36
CA MET A 371 -6.86 7.90 1.24
C MET A 371 -6.54 6.40 1.12
N PRO A 372 -7.55 5.57 0.76
CA PRO A 372 -7.35 4.15 0.56
C PRO A 372 -6.33 3.85 -0.54
N PRO A 373 -5.59 2.71 -0.46
CA PRO A 373 -4.70 2.25 -1.52
C PRO A 373 -5.38 2.23 -2.89
N GLY A 374 -4.62 2.50 -3.93
CA GLY A 374 -5.12 2.67 -5.29
C GLY A 374 -5.66 4.08 -5.54
N PHE A 375 -6.68 4.53 -4.80
CA PHE A 375 -7.21 5.89 -4.92
C PHE A 375 -6.14 6.96 -4.69
N ILE A 376 -5.30 6.75 -3.69
CA ILE A 376 -4.21 7.68 -3.37
C ILE A 376 -3.17 7.79 -4.49
N LEU A 377 -2.95 6.73 -5.31
CA LEU A 377 -2.06 6.80 -6.46
C LEU A 377 -2.59 7.77 -7.53
N HIS A 378 -3.89 7.75 -7.80
CA HIS A 378 -4.48 8.72 -8.72
C HIS A 378 -4.30 10.16 -8.25
N GLU A 379 -4.35 10.38 -6.94
CA GLU A 379 -4.07 11.70 -6.38
C GLU A 379 -2.59 12.07 -6.47
N GLU A 380 -1.68 11.13 -6.27
CA GLU A 380 -0.24 11.35 -6.50
C GLU A 380 0.03 11.78 -7.94
N LEU A 381 -0.56 11.06 -8.90
CA LEU A 381 -0.44 11.40 -10.33
C LEU A 381 -1.04 12.78 -10.66
N ARG A 382 -2.16 13.14 -10.04
CA ARG A 382 -2.75 14.47 -10.20
C ARG A 382 -1.83 15.57 -9.64
N LEU A 383 -1.20 15.32 -8.49
CA LEU A 383 -0.26 16.26 -7.87
C LEU A 383 1.03 16.41 -8.68
N THR A 384 1.58 15.34 -9.24
CA THR A 384 2.76 15.42 -10.11
C THR A 384 2.47 16.20 -11.39
N GLN A 385 1.29 15.99 -12.02
CA GLN A 385 0.87 16.81 -13.16
C GLN A 385 0.69 18.28 -12.77
N LYS A 386 0.02 18.57 -11.66
CA LYS A 386 -0.14 19.94 -11.15
C LYS A 386 1.22 20.65 -10.95
N ASN A 387 2.24 19.90 -10.58
CA ASN A 387 3.58 20.41 -10.32
C ASN A 387 4.49 20.48 -11.55
N GLY A 388 3.98 20.19 -12.76
CA GLY A 388 4.65 20.52 -14.01
C GLY A 388 4.94 19.37 -14.97
N LEU A 389 4.67 18.11 -14.60
CA LEU A 389 4.73 17.02 -15.57
C LEU A 389 3.57 17.11 -16.56
N SER A 390 3.83 16.81 -17.84
CA SER A 390 2.77 16.55 -18.81
C SER A 390 1.98 15.29 -18.44
N PRO A 391 0.74 15.09 -18.96
CA PRO A 391 -0.02 13.85 -18.73
C PRO A 391 0.76 12.58 -19.11
N LEU A 392 1.54 12.61 -20.19
CA LEU A 392 2.39 11.49 -20.61
C LEU A 392 3.52 11.22 -19.62
N GLU A 393 4.24 12.25 -19.18
CA GLU A 393 5.31 12.10 -18.20
C GLU A 393 4.75 11.60 -16.87
N THR A 394 3.58 12.09 -16.46
CA THR A 394 2.87 11.62 -15.27
C THR A 394 2.55 10.13 -15.39
N LEU A 395 1.99 9.67 -16.52
CA LEU A 395 1.74 8.24 -16.74
C LEU A 395 3.03 7.42 -16.71
N ARG A 396 4.13 7.96 -17.25
CA ARG A 396 5.45 7.30 -17.21
C ARG A 396 5.93 7.05 -15.79
N THR A 397 5.68 7.95 -14.84
CA THR A 397 6.12 7.76 -13.44
C THR A 397 5.57 6.48 -12.80
N ALA A 398 4.35 6.08 -13.17
CA ALA A 398 3.69 4.88 -12.65
C ALA A 398 3.76 3.68 -13.62
N THR A 399 4.54 3.75 -14.70
CA THR A 399 4.62 2.68 -15.70
C THR A 399 6.07 2.40 -16.09
N VAL A 400 6.56 2.97 -17.19
CA VAL A 400 7.90 2.69 -17.73
C VAL A 400 9.01 3.10 -16.77
N ASN A 401 8.88 4.24 -16.11
CA ASN A 401 9.86 4.70 -15.13
C ASN A 401 9.92 3.78 -13.92
N ALA A 402 8.76 3.32 -13.41
CA ALA A 402 8.68 2.37 -12.32
C ALA A 402 9.37 1.05 -12.67
N ALA A 403 9.13 0.53 -13.89
CA ALA A 403 9.77 -0.68 -14.37
C ALA A 403 11.30 -0.51 -14.52
N GLU A 404 11.75 0.62 -15.02
CA GLU A 404 13.18 0.94 -15.17
C GLU A 404 13.87 1.11 -13.81
N ALA A 405 13.23 1.85 -12.89
CA ALA A 405 13.75 2.05 -11.54
C ALA A 405 13.97 0.73 -10.79
N MET A 406 13.11 -0.26 -11.02
CA MET A 406 13.22 -1.61 -10.45
C MET A 406 14.10 -2.57 -11.27
N GLY A 407 14.66 -2.17 -12.42
CA GLY A 407 15.38 -3.08 -13.31
C GLY A 407 14.50 -4.18 -13.92
N ARG A 408 13.19 -3.89 -14.14
CA ARG A 408 12.18 -4.84 -14.61
C ARG A 408 11.52 -4.45 -15.93
N SER A 409 12.16 -3.61 -16.72
CA SER A 409 11.62 -3.15 -18.02
C SER A 409 11.31 -4.27 -19.01
N ALA A 410 11.95 -5.43 -18.89
CA ALA A 410 11.63 -6.61 -19.68
C ALA A 410 10.33 -7.32 -19.23
N GLU A 411 9.84 -7.05 -18.02
CA GLU A 411 8.69 -7.73 -17.43
C GLU A 411 7.39 -6.95 -17.59
N PHE A 412 7.41 -5.62 -17.38
CA PHE A 412 6.21 -4.76 -17.35
C PHE A 412 6.54 -3.31 -17.68
N GLY A 413 5.57 -2.40 -17.53
CA GLY A 413 5.71 -0.93 -17.70
C GLY A 413 5.30 -0.44 -19.08
N SER A 414 5.26 -1.28 -20.09
CA SER A 414 4.74 -0.97 -21.43
C SER A 414 3.98 -2.17 -22.00
N ILE A 415 3.15 -1.92 -23.02
CA ILE A 415 2.41 -2.95 -23.74
C ILE A 415 3.24 -3.39 -24.94
N GLU A 416 3.97 -4.49 -24.77
CA GLU A 416 4.89 -5.03 -25.78
C GLU A 416 4.90 -6.56 -25.73
N PRO A 417 5.12 -7.26 -26.87
CA PRO A 417 5.23 -8.72 -26.87
C PRO A 417 6.30 -9.23 -25.92
N GLY A 418 6.00 -10.31 -25.20
CA GLY A 418 6.86 -10.93 -24.18
C GLY A 418 6.62 -10.42 -22.76
N LYS A 419 6.09 -9.21 -22.60
CA LYS A 419 5.80 -8.63 -21.27
C LYS A 419 4.56 -9.24 -20.66
N ARG A 420 4.46 -9.11 -19.35
CA ARG A 420 3.31 -9.54 -18.56
C ARG A 420 2.07 -8.74 -18.98
N ALA A 421 0.93 -9.40 -19.06
CA ALA A 421 -0.33 -8.78 -19.45
C ALA A 421 -0.95 -8.05 -18.26
N ASP A 422 -0.36 -6.91 -17.93
CA ASP A 422 -0.82 -5.96 -16.92
C ASP A 422 -1.23 -4.67 -17.65
N MET A 423 -2.56 -4.47 -17.80
CA MET A 423 -3.11 -3.43 -18.69
C MET A 423 -4.43 -2.92 -18.13
N ILE A 424 -4.78 -1.69 -18.51
CA ILE A 424 -6.05 -1.04 -18.12
C ILE A 424 -6.72 -0.51 -19.38
N LEU A 425 -8.04 -0.77 -19.51
CA LEU A 425 -8.91 -0.11 -20.48
C LEU A 425 -9.57 1.10 -19.80
N LEU A 426 -9.44 2.25 -20.44
CA LEU A 426 -9.97 3.53 -19.97
C LEU A 426 -11.03 4.07 -20.95
N SER A 427 -12.09 4.71 -20.44
CA SER A 427 -13.11 5.37 -21.25
C SER A 427 -12.74 6.80 -21.69
N ALA A 428 -11.59 7.33 -21.26
CA ALA A 428 -11.13 8.66 -21.62
C ALA A 428 -9.61 8.67 -21.90
N ASP A 429 -9.18 9.61 -22.78
CA ASP A 429 -7.77 9.74 -23.18
C ASP A 429 -6.89 10.24 -22.03
N PRO A 430 -5.95 9.42 -21.52
CA PRO A 430 -5.09 9.79 -20.42
C PRO A 430 -4.01 10.82 -20.80
N LEU A 431 -3.75 11.05 -22.07
CA LEU A 431 -2.80 12.07 -22.54
C LEU A 431 -3.38 13.49 -22.54
N LEU A 432 -4.69 13.62 -22.41
CA LEU A 432 -5.33 14.93 -22.23
C LEU A 432 -5.23 15.40 -20.77
N ASN A 433 -5.41 14.48 -19.83
CA ASN A 433 -5.34 14.75 -18.39
C ASN A 433 -5.11 13.45 -17.62
N SER A 434 -4.18 13.47 -16.63
CA SER A 434 -3.90 12.30 -15.79
C SER A 434 -5.12 11.84 -14.98
N SER A 435 -6.07 12.72 -14.67
CA SER A 435 -7.33 12.34 -14.00
C SER A 435 -8.15 11.33 -14.81
N ASN A 436 -7.93 11.22 -16.11
CA ASN A 436 -8.60 10.22 -16.96
C ASN A 436 -8.10 8.79 -16.68
N LEU A 437 -6.97 8.61 -15.97
CA LEU A 437 -6.49 7.31 -15.53
C LEU A 437 -7.44 6.61 -14.54
N SER A 438 -8.30 7.36 -13.84
CA SER A 438 -9.35 6.79 -12.97
C SER A 438 -10.63 6.35 -13.73
N ARG A 439 -10.73 6.63 -15.06
CA ARG A 439 -11.88 6.24 -15.88
C ARG A 439 -11.76 4.78 -16.35
N ILE A 440 -11.66 3.86 -15.39
CA ILE A 440 -11.34 2.44 -15.62
C ILE A 440 -12.59 1.65 -16.01
N GLU A 441 -12.52 0.97 -17.15
CA GLU A 441 -13.56 0.04 -17.65
C GLU A 441 -13.17 -1.44 -17.44
N THR A 442 -11.87 -1.75 -17.54
CA THR A 442 -11.38 -3.11 -17.34
C THR A 442 -9.94 -3.07 -16.84
N VAL A 443 -9.63 -3.94 -15.88
CA VAL A 443 -8.26 -4.22 -15.45
C VAL A 443 -7.88 -5.62 -15.89
N ILE A 444 -6.72 -5.75 -16.51
CA ILE A 444 -6.11 -7.05 -16.86
C ILE A 444 -4.82 -7.16 -16.06
N VAL A 445 -4.72 -8.19 -15.23
CA VAL A 445 -3.52 -8.48 -14.44
C VAL A 445 -3.11 -9.93 -14.62
N ARG A 446 -1.92 -10.18 -15.17
CA ARG A 446 -1.43 -11.56 -15.50
C ARG A 446 -2.45 -12.38 -16.29
N GLY A 447 -3.21 -11.75 -17.21
CA GLY A 447 -4.27 -12.42 -17.97
C GLY A 447 -5.59 -12.64 -17.22
N ILE A 448 -5.69 -12.26 -15.97
CA ILE A 448 -6.97 -12.18 -15.24
C ILE A 448 -7.70 -10.91 -15.68
N VAL A 449 -8.93 -11.05 -16.16
CA VAL A 449 -9.77 -9.94 -16.64
C VAL A 449 -10.80 -9.56 -15.57
N LEU A 450 -10.76 -8.34 -15.13
CA LEU A 450 -11.72 -7.73 -14.23
C LEU A 450 -12.47 -6.63 -15.00
N SER A 451 -13.68 -6.91 -15.44
CA SER A 451 -14.56 -5.94 -16.12
C SER A 451 -15.07 -4.89 -15.14
N ARG A 452 -15.64 -3.79 -15.62
CA ARG A 452 -16.28 -2.77 -14.78
C ARG A 452 -17.24 -3.39 -13.75
N LYS A 453 -18.08 -4.33 -14.19
CA LYS A 453 -18.99 -5.08 -13.30
C LYS A 453 -18.23 -5.86 -12.21
N ASP A 454 -17.08 -6.44 -12.53
CA ASP A 454 -16.27 -7.19 -11.56
C ASP A 454 -15.62 -6.23 -10.54
N LEU A 455 -15.13 -5.07 -11.01
CA LEU A 455 -14.59 -4.01 -10.16
C LEU A 455 -15.68 -3.44 -9.22
N ASP A 456 -16.91 -3.23 -9.74
CA ASP A 456 -18.06 -2.78 -8.93
C ASP A 456 -18.47 -3.84 -7.89
N ASN A 457 -18.37 -5.13 -8.21
CA ASN A 457 -18.59 -6.20 -7.25
C ASN A 457 -17.54 -6.20 -6.12
N ILE A 458 -16.28 -5.96 -6.47
CA ILE A 458 -15.20 -5.79 -5.49
C ILE A 458 -15.50 -4.60 -4.58
N ALA A 459 -15.79 -3.44 -5.18
CA ALA A 459 -16.17 -2.22 -4.47
C ALA A 459 -17.33 -2.44 -3.50
N THR A 460 -18.39 -3.08 -3.98
CA THR A 460 -19.57 -3.39 -3.16
C THR A 460 -19.24 -4.34 -2.02
N GLY A 461 -18.42 -5.37 -2.27
CA GLY A 461 -18.00 -6.34 -1.26
C GLY A 461 -17.19 -5.70 -0.14
N VAL A 462 -16.21 -4.85 -0.46
CA VAL A 462 -15.40 -4.14 0.54
C VAL A 462 -16.26 -3.18 1.35
N ARG A 463 -17.08 -2.35 0.69
CA ARG A 463 -17.99 -1.41 1.37
C ARG A 463 -18.99 -2.11 2.30
N ALA A 464 -19.52 -3.25 1.90
CA ALA A 464 -20.46 -4.00 2.74
C ALA A 464 -19.84 -4.46 4.08
N ILE A 465 -18.51 -4.52 4.16
CA ILE A 465 -17.79 -4.87 5.38
C ILE A 465 -17.40 -3.63 6.17
N TYR A 466 -16.84 -2.61 5.48
CA TYR A 466 -16.25 -1.44 6.13
C TYR A 466 -17.20 -0.26 6.33
N ASP A 467 -18.28 -0.17 5.54
CA ASP A 467 -19.23 0.94 5.58
C ASP A 467 -20.67 0.42 5.73
N PRO A 468 -21.00 -0.29 6.82
CA PRO A 468 -22.37 -0.72 7.07
C PRO A 468 -23.28 0.48 7.29
N GLN A 469 -24.50 0.42 6.75
CA GLN A 469 -25.51 1.45 6.96
C GLN A 469 -26.61 0.94 7.92
N PRO A 470 -26.96 1.69 8.97
CA PRO A 470 -26.40 2.96 9.40
C PRO A 470 -24.98 2.83 9.99
N THR A 471 -24.12 3.83 9.73
CA THR A 471 -22.77 3.85 10.32
C THR A 471 -22.88 3.98 11.84
N PRO A 472 -22.30 3.05 12.63
CA PRO A 472 -22.33 3.16 14.07
C PRO A 472 -21.68 4.46 14.57
N SER A 473 -22.27 5.12 15.53
CA SER A 473 -21.70 6.32 16.18
C SER A 473 -20.41 6.01 16.96
N SER A 474 -20.23 4.75 17.34
CA SER A 474 -19.03 4.19 17.96
C SER A 474 -18.82 2.73 17.53
N PRO A 475 -17.57 2.21 17.58
CA PRO A 475 -17.29 0.82 17.27
C PRO A 475 -18.11 -0.13 18.16
N THR A 476 -18.79 -1.06 17.54
CA THR A 476 -19.50 -2.12 18.29
C THR A 476 -18.45 -3.10 18.84
N ALA A 477 -18.58 -3.48 20.09
CA ALA A 477 -17.74 -4.51 20.68
C ALA A 477 -18.09 -5.89 20.10
N ALA A 478 -17.09 -6.73 19.85
CA ALA A 478 -17.31 -8.09 19.41
C ALA A 478 -18.01 -8.92 20.51
N THR A 479 -19.03 -9.67 20.14
CA THR A 479 -19.62 -10.68 21.00
C THR A 479 -18.79 -11.96 20.97
N ARG A 480 -18.98 -12.85 21.95
CA ARG A 480 -18.38 -14.21 21.90
C ARG A 480 -18.73 -14.96 20.61
N SER A 481 -19.94 -14.75 20.10
CA SER A 481 -20.35 -15.34 18.81
C SER A 481 -19.52 -14.81 17.65
N ASP A 482 -19.27 -13.49 17.61
CA ASP A 482 -18.44 -12.86 16.56
C ASP A 482 -17.00 -13.39 16.60
N ILE A 483 -16.43 -13.53 17.80
CA ILE A 483 -15.08 -14.06 18.01
C ILE A 483 -14.99 -15.51 17.49
N ARG A 484 -15.95 -16.37 17.86
CA ARG A 484 -15.98 -17.74 17.39
C ARG A 484 -16.13 -17.84 15.87
N MET A 485 -17.01 -17.04 15.28
CA MET A 485 -17.18 -17.00 13.82
C MET A 485 -15.91 -16.52 13.12
N MET A 486 -15.22 -15.52 13.67
CA MET A 486 -13.92 -15.05 13.17
C MET A 486 -12.92 -16.20 13.14
N ILE A 487 -12.70 -16.89 14.25
CA ILE A 487 -11.72 -17.97 14.36
C ILE A 487 -12.06 -19.13 13.41
N GLN A 488 -13.32 -19.55 13.34
CA GLN A 488 -13.77 -20.58 12.41
C GLN A 488 -13.49 -20.19 10.95
N ARG A 489 -13.67 -18.91 10.60
CA ARG A 489 -13.35 -18.39 9.28
C ARG A 489 -11.84 -18.44 9.03
N MET A 490 -11.02 -17.99 9.97
CA MET A 490 -9.57 -18.04 9.86
C MET A 490 -9.05 -19.47 9.69
N GLU A 491 -9.55 -20.44 10.47
CA GLU A 491 -9.20 -21.86 10.33
C GLU A 491 -9.55 -22.40 8.93
N ARG A 492 -10.74 -22.03 8.40
CA ARG A 492 -11.14 -22.42 7.05
C ARG A 492 -10.21 -21.82 5.99
N LEU A 493 -9.89 -20.52 6.10
CA LEU A 493 -9.00 -19.84 5.18
C LEU A 493 -7.57 -20.42 5.22
N ASN A 494 -7.06 -20.76 6.41
CA ASN A 494 -5.77 -21.41 6.56
C ASN A 494 -5.74 -22.78 5.84
N ARG A 495 -6.79 -23.59 5.97
CA ARG A 495 -6.92 -24.85 5.20
C ARG A 495 -6.95 -24.63 3.68
N GLN A 496 -7.40 -23.47 3.22
CA GLN A 496 -7.39 -23.07 1.81
C GLN A 496 -6.04 -22.48 1.35
N GLY A 497 -5.06 -22.41 2.25
CA GLY A 497 -3.72 -21.88 1.97
C GLY A 497 -3.61 -20.36 2.04
N PHE A 498 -4.55 -19.67 2.71
CA PHE A 498 -4.42 -18.24 2.96
C PHE A 498 -3.29 -17.98 3.95
N VAL A 499 -2.47 -16.97 3.67
CA VAL A 499 -1.31 -16.60 4.50
C VAL A 499 -1.67 -15.41 5.37
N PHE A 500 -1.83 -15.66 6.67
CA PHE A 500 -2.06 -14.61 7.65
C PHE A 500 -0.77 -13.88 8.02
N ARG A 501 -0.91 -12.61 8.43
CA ARG A 501 0.20 -11.82 8.97
C ARG A 501 0.50 -12.28 10.40
N ALA A 502 1.75 -12.66 10.66
CA ALA A 502 2.14 -13.20 11.96
C ALA A 502 1.83 -12.23 13.12
N HIS A 503 2.12 -10.93 12.96
CA HIS A 503 1.82 -9.94 14.00
C HIS A 503 0.31 -9.79 14.27
N THR A 504 -0.53 -9.98 13.24
CA THR A 504 -2.01 -9.97 13.39
C THR A 504 -2.45 -11.15 14.22
N LEU A 505 -1.94 -12.36 13.94
CA LEU A 505 -2.25 -13.55 14.72
C LEU A 505 -1.82 -13.40 16.18
N GLN A 506 -0.58 -12.95 16.41
CA GLN A 506 -0.05 -12.67 17.75
C GLN A 506 -0.92 -11.66 18.52
N ARG A 507 -1.36 -10.61 17.85
CA ARG A 507 -2.20 -9.59 18.50
C ARG A 507 -3.59 -10.09 18.83
N ILE A 508 -4.21 -10.88 17.93
CA ILE A 508 -5.51 -11.53 18.20
C ILE A 508 -5.37 -12.51 19.37
N GLU A 509 -4.33 -13.34 19.37
CA GLU A 509 -4.04 -14.28 20.44
C GLU A 509 -3.91 -13.57 21.80
N GLN A 510 -3.09 -12.50 21.86
CA GLN A 510 -2.91 -11.70 23.05
C GLN A 510 -4.23 -11.10 23.56
N LEU A 511 -5.03 -10.50 22.69
CA LEU A 511 -6.32 -9.90 23.06
C LEU A 511 -7.30 -10.94 23.62
N LEU A 512 -7.31 -12.16 23.06
CA LEU A 512 -8.14 -13.26 23.53
C LEU A 512 -7.67 -13.77 24.90
N GLN A 513 -6.37 -13.87 25.13
CA GLN A 513 -5.80 -14.22 26.44
C GLN A 513 -6.15 -13.17 27.50
N GLU A 514 -5.99 -11.89 27.18
CA GLU A 514 -6.32 -10.76 28.07
C GLU A 514 -7.84 -10.69 28.37
N ASP A 515 -8.70 -11.13 27.48
CA ASP A 515 -10.17 -11.17 27.67
C ASP A 515 -10.68 -12.49 28.27
N GLY A 516 -9.76 -13.41 28.62
CA GLY A 516 -10.07 -14.68 29.27
C GLY A 516 -10.57 -15.79 28.34
N GLU A 517 -10.49 -15.60 27.03
CA GLU A 517 -10.90 -16.54 25.98
C GLU A 517 -9.73 -17.48 25.61
N ALA A 518 -9.19 -18.22 26.60
CA ALA A 518 -7.96 -19.03 26.45
C ALA A 518 -8.07 -20.14 25.39
N GLU A 519 -9.25 -20.75 25.23
CA GLU A 519 -9.49 -21.79 24.22
C GLU A 519 -9.39 -21.22 22.81
N GLU A 520 -10.02 -20.09 22.56
CA GLU A 520 -9.98 -19.35 21.31
C GLU A 520 -8.58 -18.83 20.99
N ALA A 521 -7.84 -18.36 21.99
CA ALA A 521 -6.43 -17.96 21.85
C ALA A 521 -5.56 -19.15 21.38
N ALA A 522 -5.72 -20.33 21.99
CA ALA A 522 -5.00 -21.53 21.60
C ALA A 522 -5.33 -22.01 20.17
N ARG A 523 -6.53 -21.74 19.68
CA ARG A 523 -6.90 -22.01 18.28
C ARG A 523 -6.22 -21.07 17.31
N VAL A 524 -6.12 -19.78 17.63
CA VAL A 524 -5.40 -18.78 16.81
C VAL A 524 -3.91 -19.08 16.77
N ALA A 525 -3.31 -19.49 17.90
CA ALA A 525 -1.90 -19.88 17.97
C ALA A 525 -1.53 -21.01 16.98
N LYS A 526 -2.46 -21.88 16.63
CA LYS A 526 -2.25 -22.97 15.64
C LYS A 526 -2.26 -22.49 14.18
N LEU A 527 -2.55 -21.22 13.91
CA LEU A 527 -2.59 -20.64 12.57
C LEU A 527 -1.24 -20.02 12.15
N HIS A 528 -0.28 -19.91 13.08
CA HIS A 528 1.07 -19.47 12.82
C HIS A 528 1.84 -20.50 11.94
#